data_b28f6ef4b789286a04bdad02e4bf969d
#
_entry.id   b28f6ef4b789286a04bdad02e4bf969d
#
_cell.length_a   1.000
_cell.length_b   1.000
_cell.length_c   1.000
_cell.angle_alpha   90.00
_cell.angle_beta   90.00
_cell.angle_gamma   90.00
#
_symmetry.space_group_name_H-M   'P 1'
#
loop_
_entity.id
_entity.type
_entity.pdbx_description
1 polymer ?
#
loop_
_entity_poly.entity_id
_entity_poly.type
_entity_poly.pdbx_seq_one_letter_code
_entity_poly.pdbx_strand_id
1 'polypeptide(L)'
;MCRYVYRAVDNEGQIIDVFVSQKRDIAAATKFFNGALAAHGRPEEVVTDKAAASANVIEKLLPMVHHNTEQYANNRVECDHGRLKARLRPMRGLKTDRGARVVIRGHMFIQNLRRAHYELGTASSSSHLRVAAAFDELTSKL
;
A
#
# COMPACT_ATOMS: atom_id res chain seq x y z
N MET A 1 21.36 4.51 0.96
CA MET A 1 20.62 3.89 -0.16
C MET A 1 19.19 4.40 -0.13
N CYS A 2 18.74 5.07 -1.18
CA CYS A 2 17.37 5.58 -1.29
C CYS A 2 16.46 4.57 -1.99
N ARG A 3 15.25 4.37 -1.48
CA ARG A 3 14.22 3.52 -2.09
C ARG A 3 12.89 4.27 -2.11
N TYR A 4 12.14 4.06 -3.15
CA TYR A 4 10.81 4.61 -3.33
C TYR A 4 9.77 3.51 -3.15
N VAL A 5 8.74 3.80 -2.39
CA VAL A 5 7.64 2.87 -2.11
C VAL A 5 6.38 3.40 -2.79
N TYR A 6 5.88 2.63 -3.72
CA TYR A 6 4.57 2.85 -4.33
C TYR A 6 3.54 2.03 -3.57
N ARG A 7 2.38 2.59 -3.33
CA ARG A 7 1.30 1.95 -2.56
C ARG A 7 -0.04 2.28 -3.19
N ALA A 8 -0.88 1.25 -3.31
CA ALA A 8 -2.27 1.41 -3.72
C ALA A 8 -3.18 1.11 -2.53
N VAL A 9 -4.11 2.02 -2.28
CA VAL A 9 -5.12 1.91 -1.22
C VAL A 9 -6.49 2.06 -1.88
N ASP A 10 -7.41 1.16 -1.58
CA ASP A 10 -8.77 1.24 -2.11
C ASP A 10 -9.64 2.27 -1.38
N ASN A 11 -10.88 2.42 -1.80
CA ASN A 11 -11.83 3.35 -1.20
C ASN A 11 -12.23 2.99 0.23
N GLU A 12 -12.03 1.75 0.65
CA GLU A 12 -12.28 1.28 2.02
C GLU A 12 -11.06 1.43 2.93
N GLY A 13 -9.92 1.84 2.39
CA GLY A 13 -8.67 2.01 3.12
C GLY A 13 -7.82 0.75 3.22
N GLN A 14 -8.16 -0.29 2.48
CA GLN A 14 -7.32 -1.50 2.36
C GLN A 14 -6.11 -1.21 1.49
N ILE A 15 -4.94 -1.62 1.95
CA ILE A 15 -3.73 -1.58 1.12
C ILE A 15 -3.77 -2.79 0.20
N ILE A 16 -3.94 -2.56 -1.10
CA ILE A 16 -4.13 -3.62 -2.09
C ILE A 16 -2.84 -3.98 -2.83
N ASP A 17 -1.90 -3.06 -2.94
CA ASP A 17 -0.61 -3.34 -3.57
C ASP A 17 0.51 -2.47 -3.01
N VAL A 18 1.73 -3.00 -3.04
CA VAL A 18 2.97 -2.30 -2.68
C VAL A 18 4.09 -2.67 -3.64
N PHE A 19 4.84 -1.67 -4.06
CA PHE A 19 5.99 -1.85 -4.94
C PHE A 19 7.18 -1.02 -4.44
N VAL A 20 8.34 -1.63 -4.38
CA VAL A 20 9.59 -0.98 -3.97
C VAL A 20 10.50 -0.82 -5.17
N SER A 21 10.91 0.41 -5.46
CA SER A 21 11.79 0.74 -6.57
C SER A 21 13.03 1.50 -6.11
N GLN A 22 14.10 1.35 -6.88
CA GLN A 22 15.31 2.17 -6.71
C GLN A 22 15.17 3.55 -7.33
N LYS A 23 14.22 3.71 -8.25
CA LYS A 23 13.97 4.95 -8.98
C LYS A 23 12.51 5.39 -8.84
N ARG A 24 12.29 6.68 -8.92
CA ARG A 24 10.97 7.30 -9.01
C ARG A 24 10.81 7.94 -10.39
N ASP A 25 10.61 7.11 -11.38
CA ASP A 25 10.48 7.49 -12.77
C ASP A 25 9.22 6.88 -13.43
N ILE A 26 9.01 7.20 -14.70
CA ILE A 26 7.88 6.69 -15.49
C ILE A 26 7.92 5.16 -15.59
N ALA A 27 9.10 4.57 -15.74
CA ALA A 27 9.25 3.12 -15.83
C ALA A 27 8.83 2.40 -14.54
N ALA A 28 9.23 2.93 -13.39
CA ALA A 28 8.83 2.40 -12.08
C ALA A 28 7.31 2.56 -11.84
N ALA A 29 6.75 3.72 -12.16
CA ALA A 29 5.32 3.97 -12.07
C ALA A 29 4.54 3.03 -13.00
N THR A 30 4.97 2.86 -14.24
CA THR A 30 4.35 1.93 -15.21
C THR A 30 4.32 0.51 -14.66
N LYS A 31 5.43 0.04 -14.11
CA LYS A 31 5.52 -1.30 -13.53
C LYS A 31 4.58 -1.49 -12.35
N PHE A 32 4.49 -0.49 -11.49
CA PHE A 32 3.55 -0.49 -10.36
C PHE A 32 2.10 -0.56 -10.83
N PHE A 33 1.68 0.35 -11.72
CA PHE A 33 0.30 0.39 -12.21
C PHE A 33 -0.07 -0.86 -13.00
N ASN A 34 0.80 -1.38 -13.84
CA ASN A 34 0.55 -2.64 -14.55
C ASN A 34 0.35 -3.81 -13.58
N GLY A 35 1.16 -3.92 -12.54
CA GLY A 35 1.01 -4.94 -11.52
C GLY A 35 -0.30 -4.81 -10.75
N ALA A 36 -0.65 -3.61 -10.32
CA ALA A 36 -1.89 -3.33 -9.60
C ALA A 36 -3.14 -3.61 -10.47
N LEU A 37 -3.14 -3.18 -11.71
CA LEU A 37 -4.24 -3.42 -12.66
C LEU A 37 -4.41 -4.91 -12.99
N ALA A 38 -3.32 -5.64 -13.15
CA ALA A 38 -3.37 -7.09 -13.41
C ALA A 38 -3.97 -7.86 -12.22
N ALA A 39 -3.67 -7.43 -10.99
CA ALA A 39 -4.14 -8.09 -9.78
C ALA A 39 -5.57 -7.68 -9.36
N HIS A 40 -5.97 -6.43 -9.59
CA HIS A 40 -7.19 -5.84 -9.02
C HIS A 40 -8.18 -5.29 -10.05
N GLY A 41 -7.86 -5.33 -11.35
CA GLY A 41 -8.71 -4.82 -12.41
C GLY A 41 -8.64 -3.29 -12.56
N ARG A 42 -9.54 -2.73 -13.39
CA ARG A 42 -9.59 -1.30 -13.69
C ARG A 42 -10.45 -0.55 -12.68
N PRO A 43 -9.94 0.53 -12.08
CA PRO A 43 -10.72 1.39 -11.21
C PRO A 43 -11.59 2.38 -12.03
N GLU A 44 -12.59 2.95 -11.39
CA GLU A 44 -13.38 4.05 -11.95
C GLU A 44 -12.68 5.40 -11.75
N GLU A 45 -11.96 5.54 -10.65
CA GLU A 45 -11.21 6.73 -10.30
C GLU A 45 -9.84 6.35 -9.73
N VAL A 46 -8.82 7.14 -10.04
CA VAL A 46 -7.49 7.04 -9.44
C VAL A 46 -7.13 8.37 -8.78
N VAL A 47 -6.80 8.32 -7.52
CA VAL A 47 -6.35 9.47 -6.73
C VAL A 47 -4.84 9.38 -6.53
N THR A 48 -4.11 10.42 -6.90
CA THR A 48 -2.67 10.53 -6.65
C THR A 48 -2.29 11.92 -6.20
N ASP A 49 -1.02 12.08 -5.79
CA ASP A 49 -0.40 13.39 -5.72
C ASP A 49 -0.18 13.99 -7.14
N LYS A 50 0.31 15.21 -7.20
CA LYS A 50 0.56 15.91 -8.48
C LYS A 50 1.87 15.47 -9.17
N ALA A 51 2.41 14.30 -8.85
CA ALA A 51 3.65 13.82 -9.47
C ALA A 51 3.46 13.55 -10.97
N ALA A 52 4.29 14.20 -11.79
CA ALA A 52 4.20 14.12 -13.25
C ALA A 52 4.34 12.69 -13.79
N ALA A 53 5.18 11.85 -13.17
CA ALA A 53 5.36 10.47 -13.59
C ALA A 53 4.07 9.65 -13.47
N SER A 54 3.33 9.81 -12.37
CA SER A 54 2.04 9.14 -12.16
C SER A 54 0.99 9.61 -13.16
N ALA A 55 0.90 10.92 -13.39
CA ALA A 55 -0.04 11.49 -14.36
C ALA A 55 0.18 10.94 -15.77
N ASN A 56 1.42 10.90 -16.25
CA ASN A 56 1.76 10.34 -17.56
C ASN A 56 1.37 8.87 -17.71
N VAL A 57 1.63 8.07 -16.69
CA VAL A 57 1.32 6.63 -16.72
C VAL A 57 -0.20 6.40 -16.70
N ILE A 58 -0.93 7.13 -15.88
CA ILE A 58 -2.40 7.02 -15.80
C ILE A 58 -3.03 7.42 -17.13
N GLU A 59 -2.58 8.50 -17.75
CA GLU A 59 -3.08 8.93 -19.05
C GLU A 59 -2.88 7.85 -20.14
N LYS A 60 -1.76 7.15 -20.12
CA LYS A 60 -1.46 6.08 -21.09
C LYS A 60 -2.19 4.77 -20.81
N LEU A 61 -2.23 4.33 -19.55
CA LEU A 61 -2.79 3.03 -19.16
C LEU A 61 -4.30 3.08 -18.92
N LEU A 62 -4.81 4.21 -18.47
CA LEU A 62 -6.18 4.41 -18.03
C LEU A 62 -6.78 5.70 -18.62
N PRO A 63 -6.84 5.86 -19.95
CA PRO A 63 -7.25 7.13 -20.58
C PRO A 63 -8.70 7.52 -20.28
N MET A 64 -9.56 6.55 -19.94
CA MET A 64 -10.97 6.77 -19.63
C MET A 64 -11.29 6.86 -18.14
N VAL A 65 -10.28 6.73 -17.28
CA VAL A 65 -10.43 6.78 -15.82
C VAL A 65 -10.28 8.21 -15.33
N HIS A 66 -11.14 8.62 -14.40
CA HIS A 66 -11.01 9.93 -13.76
C HIS A 66 -9.76 9.95 -12.87
N HIS A 67 -8.83 10.84 -13.19
CA HIS A 67 -7.62 11.07 -12.39
C HIS A 67 -7.81 12.28 -11.49
N ASN A 68 -7.97 12.05 -10.19
CA ASN A 68 -8.18 13.07 -9.18
C ASN A 68 -6.86 13.44 -8.51
N THR A 69 -6.48 14.70 -8.60
CA THR A 69 -5.28 15.26 -7.96
C THR A 69 -5.62 16.39 -6.98
N GLU A 70 -6.87 16.45 -6.52
CA GLU A 70 -7.31 17.48 -5.59
C GLU A 70 -6.55 17.39 -4.25
N GLN A 71 -6.40 18.54 -3.62
CA GLN A 71 -5.82 18.64 -2.30
C GLN A 71 -6.65 17.80 -1.31
N TYR A 72 -5.97 17.02 -0.48
CA TYR A 72 -6.56 16.10 0.50
C TYR A 72 -7.22 14.82 -0.06
N ALA A 73 -7.45 14.69 -1.35
CA ALA A 73 -7.97 13.44 -1.93
C ALA A 73 -7.04 12.24 -1.65
N ASN A 74 -5.73 12.47 -1.58
CA ASN A 74 -4.69 11.46 -1.33
C ASN A 74 -4.40 11.19 0.17
N ASN A 75 -5.16 11.76 1.09
CA ASN A 75 -4.86 11.70 2.54
C ASN A 75 -4.75 10.28 3.10
N ARG A 76 -5.52 9.32 2.59
CA ARG A 76 -5.45 7.92 3.04
C ARG A 76 -4.09 7.30 2.80
N VAL A 77 -3.53 7.51 1.62
CA VAL A 77 -2.19 7.03 1.27
C VAL A 77 -1.12 7.73 2.10
N GLU A 78 -1.25 9.04 2.30
CA GLU A 78 -0.31 9.83 3.11
C GLU A 78 -0.31 9.41 4.59
N CYS A 79 -1.48 9.18 5.18
CA CYS A 79 -1.58 8.65 6.55
C CYS A 79 -0.89 7.30 6.69
N ASP A 80 -1.04 6.44 5.70
CA ASP A 80 -0.45 5.12 5.71
C ASP A 80 1.08 5.17 5.51
N HIS A 81 1.58 6.08 4.67
CA HIS A 81 3.01 6.39 4.58
C HIS A 81 3.58 6.87 5.92
N GLY A 82 2.86 7.72 6.64
CA GLY A 82 3.26 8.20 7.96
C GLY A 82 3.43 7.05 8.96
N ARG A 83 2.52 6.10 8.96
CA ARG A 83 2.59 4.90 9.82
C ARG A 83 3.77 3.99 9.46
N LEU A 84 4.03 3.81 8.18
CA LEU A 84 5.20 3.06 7.72
C LEU A 84 6.51 3.73 8.15
N LYS A 85 6.63 5.04 7.97
CA LYS A 85 7.80 5.82 8.40
C LYS A 85 8.03 5.71 9.91
N ALA A 86 6.97 5.80 10.71
CA ALA A 86 7.05 5.65 12.16
C ALA A 86 7.59 4.27 12.58
N ARG A 87 7.25 3.22 11.85
CA ARG A 87 7.79 1.86 12.09
C ARG A 87 9.25 1.72 11.67
N LEU A 88 9.65 2.36 10.57
CA LEU A 88 11.02 2.27 10.06
C LEU A 88 12.03 3.06 10.88
N ARG A 89 11.62 4.10 11.61
CA ARG A 89 12.51 4.91 12.44
C ARG A 89 13.30 4.10 13.48
N PRO A 90 12.66 3.29 14.34
CA PRO A 90 13.37 2.47 15.33
C PRO A 90 14.32 1.46 14.69
N MET A 91 14.02 1.01 13.48
CA MET A 91 14.82 0.06 12.72
C MET A 91 16.04 0.73 12.03
N ARG A 92 16.21 2.04 12.14
CA ARG A 92 17.23 2.83 11.44
C ARG A 92 17.18 2.66 9.91
N GLY A 93 15.99 2.48 9.37
CA GLY A 93 15.75 2.32 7.94
C GLY A 93 15.97 0.90 7.42
N LEU A 94 15.87 0.75 6.11
CA LEU A 94 15.98 -0.52 5.40
C LEU A 94 17.33 -0.60 4.70
N LYS A 95 18.05 -1.69 4.88
CA LYS A 95 19.43 -1.85 4.40
C LYS A 95 19.52 -2.65 3.10
N THR A 96 18.57 -3.54 2.83
CA THR A 96 18.55 -4.39 1.65
C THR A 96 17.20 -4.36 0.95
N ASP A 97 17.17 -4.59 -0.36
CA ASP A 97 15.92 -4.65 -1.14
C ASP A 97 15.01 -5.80 -0.68
N ARG A 98 15.61 -6.95 -0.35
CA ARG A 98 14.86 -8.09 0.19
C ARG A 98 14.23 -7.74 1.53
N GLY A 99 14.99 -7.16 2.44
CA GLY A 99 14.48 -6.72 3.75
C GLY A 99 13.39 -5.66 3.60
N ALA A 100 13.57 -4.70 2.70
CA ALA A 100 12.56 -3.68 2.39
C ALA A 100 11.24 -4.31 1.96
N ARG A 101 11.26 -5.23 1.00
CA ARG A 101 10.06 -5.91 0.50
C ARG A 101 9.33 -6.68 1.60
N VAL A 102 10.08 -7.43 2.42
CA VAL A 102 9.51 -8.21 3.54
C VAL A 102 8.84 -7.31 4.56
N VAL A 103 9.52 -6.25 5.01
CA VAL A 103 8.99 -5.33 6.03
C VAL A 103 7.78 -4.56 5.52
N ILE A 104 7.81 -4.08 4.28
CA ILE A 104 6.72 -3.28 3.71
C ILE A 104 5.49 -4.15 3.46
N ARG A 105 5.65 -5.37 2.95
CA ARG A 105 4.53 -6.33 2.81
C ARG A 105 3.97 -6.77 4.15
N GLY A 106 4.82 -7.02 5.13
CA GLY A 106 4.39 -7.32 6.49
C GLY A 106 3.61 -6.17 7.13
N HIS A 107 4.07 -4.94 6.94
CA HIS A 107 3.35 -3.75 7.38
C HIS A 107 1.96 -3.63 6.74
N MET A 108 1.86 -3.85 5.42
CA MET A 108 0.59 -3.91 4.69
C MET A 108 -0.36 -4.93 5.31
N PHE A 109 0.09 -6.14 5.51
CA PHE A 109 -0.70 -7.22 6.11
C PHE A 109 -1.22 -6.84 7.51
N ILE A 110 -0.35 -6.36 8.38
CA ILE A 110 -0.72 -5.96 9.75
C ILE A 110 -1.71 -4.79 9.75
N GLN A 111 -1.53 -3.79 8.88
CA GLN A 111 -2.48 -2.66 8.79
C GLN A 111 -3.86 -3.11 8.30
N ASN A 112 -3.90 -4.01 7.31
CA ASN A 112 -5.16 -4.56 6.81
C ASN A 112 -5.86 -5.41 7.88
N LEU A 113 -5.13 -6.19 8.67
CA LEU A 113 -5.67 -6.91 9.83
C LEU A 113 -6.30 -5.96 10.86
N ARG A 114 -5.59 -4.90 11.23
CA ARG A 114 -6.07 -3.91 12.20
C ARG A 114 -7.36 -3.21 11.75
N ARG A 115 -7.49 -3.01 10.45
CA ARG A 115 -8.65 -2.36 9.82
C ARG A 115 -9.79 -3.32 9.47
N ALA A 116 -9.67 -4.60 9.86
CA ALA A 116 -10.66 -5.65 9.60
C ALA A 116 -10.94 -5.93 8.12
N HIS A 117 -9.92 -5.82 7.27
CA HIS A 117 -10.04 -6.15 5.84
C HIS A 117 -9.88 -7.65 5.53
N TYR A 118 -9.59 -8.47 6.53
CA TYR A 118 -9.52 -9.92 6.41
C TYR A 118 -10.51 -10.59 7.36
N GLU A 119 -10.95 -11.79 7.03
CA GLU A 119 -11.76 -12.66 7.88
C GLU A 119 -10.95 -13.35 8.99
N LEU A 120 -9.98 -12.63 9.55
CA LEU A 120 -9.11 -13.07 10.63
C LEU A 120 -9.22 -12.14 11.83
N GLY A 121 -9.17 -12.71 13.02
CA GLY A 121 -9.24 -11.94 14.26
C GLY A 121 -10.58 -11.25 14.49
N THR A 122 -11.64 -11.73 13.86
CA THR A 122 -13.00 -11.14 13.91
C THR A 122 -13.64 -11.24 15.27
N ALA A 123 -13.18 -12.14 16.13
CA ALA A 123 -13.66 -12.28 17.51
C ALA A 123 -13.35 -11.05 18.38
N SER A 124 -12.43 -10.18 17.96
CA SER A 124 -12.06 -8.97 18.69
C SER A 124 -12.50 -7.70 17.94
N SER A 125 -13.19 -6.81 18.64
CA SER A 125 -13.55 -5.48 18.15
C SER A 125 -12.40 -4.48 18.25
N SER A 126 -11.44 -4.70 19.15
CA SER A 126 -10.27 -3.85 19.33
C SER A 126 -9.20 -4.08 18.25
N SER A 127 -8.75 -3.01 17.61
CA SER A 127 -7.72 -3.08 16.58
C SER A 127 -6.39 -3.68 17.06
N HIS A 128 -6.06 -3.51 18.34
CA HIS A 128 -4.84 -4.05 18.94
C HIS A 128 -4.96 -5.56 19.19
N LEU A 129 -6.10 -6.00 19.73
CA LEU A 129 -6.34 -7.41 20.02
C LEU A 129 -6.64 -8.23 18.77
N ARG A 130 -7.11 -7.59 17.70
CA ARG A 130 -7.39 -8.26 16.42
C ARG A 130 -6.16 -8.90 15.79
N VAL A 131 -5.00 -8.26 15.88
CA VAL A 131 -3.73 -8.81 15.37
C VAL A 131 -3.37 -10.07 16.14
N ALA A 132 -3.42 -10.05 17.47
CA ALA A 132 -3.15 -11.23 18.30
C ALA A 132 -4.12 -12.37 17.99
N ALA A 133 -5.43 -12.07 17.96
CA ALA A 133 -6.45 -13.05 17.63
C ALA A 133 -6.26 -13.68 16.24
N ALA A 134 -5.90 -12.89 15.24
CA ALA A 134 -5.62 -13.37 13.89
C ALA A 134 -4.42 -14.34 13.86
N PHE A 135 -3.35 -14.04 14.59
CA PHE A 135 -2.20 -14.94 14.68
C PHE A 135 -2.52 -16.23 15.45
N ASP A 136 -3.34 -16.16 16.49
CA ASP A 136 -3.83 -17.34 17.20
C ASP A 136 -4.67 -18.24 16.28
N GLU A 137 -5.56 -17.67 15.47
CA GLU A 137 -6.33 -18.40 14.46
C GLU A 137 -5.42 -19.08 13.42
N LEU A 138 -4.40 -18.38 12.92
CA LEU A 138 -3.47 -18.90 11.92
C LEU A 138 -2.62 -20.04 12.50
N THR A 139 -2.13 -19.90 13.73
CA THR A 139 -1.30 -20.93 14.38
C THR A 139 -2.11 -22.16 14.78
N SER A 140 -3.38 -22.01 15.12
CA SER A 140 -4.25 -23.14 15.46
C SER A 140 -4.57 -24.06 14.28
N LYS A 141 -4.35 -23.57 13.04
CA LYS A 141 -4.56 -24.33 11.80
C LYS A 141 -3.30 -25.02 11.28
N LEU A 142 -2.17 -24.79 11.93
CA LEU A 142 -0.92 -25.46 11.62
C LEU A 142 -0.82 -26.80 12.36
#